data_c0716f7ee46c470767da0ad7e62f838b
#
_entry.id   c0716f7ee46c470767da0ad7e62f838b
#
_cell.length_a   1.000
_cell.length_b   1.000
_cell.length_c   1.000
_cell.angle_alpha   90.00
_cell.angle_beta   90.00
_cell.angle_gamma   90.00
#
_symmetry.space_group_name_H-M   'P 1'
#
loop_
_entity.id
_entity.type
_entity.pdbx_description
1 polymer ?
#
loop_
_entity_poly.entity_id
_entity_poly.type
_entity_poly.pdbx_seq_one_letter_code
_entity_poly.pdbx_strand_id
1 'polypeptide(L)'
;MEYQFELSRILIGEAETAHWAFYLEVVLRTLVMYLYTIFLARMVGQGAIGQIGPFEFVLVVAIGSAAGDPMFYPEVGLLQGILVITVVIVLHRATGFVLQRNKALETRIEGGPLCVIEQGAVLEHKLGSGSLTERELFTLLRQEGVRDIGEVEVAFFETNGRLSIFRRPPAKRRKVRTTMPGSEEE
;
A
#
# COMPACT_ATOMS: atom_id res chain seq x y z
N MET A 1 -23.04 -34.28 -17.04
CA MET A 1 -22.66 -33.15 -17.91
C MET A 1 -21.17 -33.30 -18.17
N GLU A 2 -20.79 -33.75 -19.37
CA GLU A 2 -19.40 -33.80 -19.80
C GLU A 2 -18.94 -32.37 -20.09
N TYR A 3 -17.97 -31.90 -19.36
CA TYR A 3 -17.34 -30.59 -19.55
C TYR A 3 -16.41 -30.71 -20.76
N GLN A 4 -16.83 -30.23 -21.93
CA GLN A 4 -15.97 -30.19 -23.11
C GLN A 4 -15.02 -28.98 -22.97
N PHE A 5 -13.73 -29.28 -23.03
CA PHE A 5 -12.65 -28.29 -23.04
C PHE A 5 -12.60 -27.62 -24.42
N GLU A 6 -13.05 -26.38 -24.52
CA GLU A 6 -13.03 -25.60 -25.77
C GLU A 6 -12.06 -24.42 -25.61
N LEU A 7 -10.99 -24.40 -26.39
CA LEU A 7 -10.02 -23.31 -26.48
C LEU A 7 -10.67 -21.97 -26.87
N SER A 8 -11.70 -22.01 -27.74
CA SER A 8 -12.49 -20.84 -28.12
C SER A 8 -13.15 -20.17 -26.91
N ARG A 9 -13.73 -20.96 -26.01
CA ARG A 9 -14.37 -20.45 -24.78
C ARG A 9 -13.37 -19.84 -23.79
N ILE A 10 -12.15 -20.38 -23.73
CA ILE A 10 -11.08 -19.82 -22.86
C ILE A 10 -10.59 -18.48 -23.41
N LEU A 11 -10.45 -18.34 -24.74
CA LEU A 11 -9.87 -17.14 -25.35
C LEU A 11 -10.91 -16.05 -25.65
N ILE A 12 -12.12 -16.42 -25.98
CA ILE A 12 -13.14 -15.50 -26.50
C ILE A 12 -14.33 -15.37 -25.53
N GLY A 13 -14.48 -16.28 -24.58
CA GLY A 13 -15.62 -16.37 -23.68
C GLY A 13 -16.79 -17.14 -24.27
N GLU A 14 -17.99 -16.94 -23.75
CA GLU A 14 -19.20 -17.60 -24.25
C GLU A 14 -19.62 -17.03 -25.61
N ALA A 15 -20.32 -17.83 -26.43
CA ALA A 15 -20.64 -17.49 -27.82
C ALA A 15 -21.40 -16.16 -27.98
N GLU A 16 -22.18 -15.74 -26.99
CA GLU A 16 -22.87 -14.44 -26.99
C GLU A 16 -21.94 -13.23 -26.95
N THR A 17 -20.73 -13.38 -26.41
CA THR A 17 -19.71 -12.32 -26.31
C THR A 17 -18.74 -12.28 -27.49
N ALA A 18 -18.84 -13.23 -28.43
CA ALA A 18 -17.92 -13.36 -29.56
C ALA A 18 -18.17 -12.33 -30.70
N HIS A 19 -19.12 -11.40 -30.53
CA HIS A 19 -19.41 -10.40 -31.55
C HIS A 19 -18.39 -9.24 -31.48
N TRP A 20 -17.86 -8.79 -32.63
CA TRP A 20 -16.88 -7.69 -32.72
C TRP A 20 -17.33 -6.40 -31.98
N ALA A 21 -18.63 -6.14 -31.96
CA ALA A 21 -19.22 -5.00 -31.26
C ALA A 21 -19.01 -5.07 -29.75
N PHE A 22 -18.99 -6.26 -29.16
CA PHE A 22 -18.67 -6.44 -27.73
C PHE A 22 -17.23 -5.97 -27.41
N TYR A 23 -16.24 -6.34 -28.24
CA TYR A 23 -14.86 -5.91 -28.02
C TYR A 23 -14.71 -4.40 -28.17
N LEU A 24 -15.43 -3.78 -29.09
CA LEU A 24 -15.45 -2.33 -29.25
C LEU A 24 -16.09 -1.66 -28.02
N GLU A 25 -17.16 -2.23 -27.49
CA GLU A 25 -17.80 -1.78 -26.26
C GLU A 25 -16.84 -1.86 -25.06
N VAL A 26 -16.13 -2.98 -24.88
CA VAL A 26 -15.12 -3.15 -23.82
C VAL A 26 -14.02 -2.09 -23.94
N VAL A 27 -13.52 -1.83 -25.15
CA VAL A 27 -12.50 -0.78 -25.37
C VAL A 27 -13.03 0.60 -24.99
N LEU A 28 -14.25 0.93 -25.39
CA LEU A 28 -14.88 2.22 -25.08
C LEU A 28 -15.11 2.37 -23.58
N ARG A 29 -15.65 1.36 -22.92
CA ARG A 29 -15.86 1.32 -21.46
C ARG A 29 -14.55 1.48 -20.70
N THR A 30 -13.52 0.74 -21.12
CA THR A 30 -12.19 0.82 -20.54
C THR A 30 -11.61 2.23 -20.69
N LEU A 31 -11.71 2.84 -21.87
CA LEU A 31 -11.23 4.19 -22.11
C LEU A 31 -11.92 5.22 -21.20
N VAL A 32 -13.24 5.15 -21.10
CA VAL A 32 -14.03 6.06 -20.25
C VAL A 32 -13.63 5.90 -18.77
N MET A 33 -13.59 4.67 -18.26
CA MET A 33 -13.24 4.40 -16.87
C MET A 33 -11.79 4.76 -16.56
N TYR A 34 -10.87 4.49 -17.49
CA TYR A 34 -9.45 4.88 -17.35
C TYR A 34 -9.28 6.40 -17.24
N LEU A 35 -9.86 7.16 -18.16
CA LEU A 35 -9.80 8.63 -18.11
C LEU A 35 -10.44 9.20 -16.85
N TYR A 36 -11.57 8.62 -16.45
CA TYR A 36 -12.25 9.02 -15.23
C TYR A 36 -11.40 8.73 -13.96
N THR A 37 -10.78 7.54 -13.90
CA THR A 37 -9.90 7.18 -12.77
C THR A 37 -8.67 8.08 -12.69
N ILE A 38 -8.05 8.43 -13.83
CA ILE A 38 -6.95 9.41 -13.86
C ILE A 38 -7.42 10.79 -13.37
N PHE A 39 -8.58 11.25 -13.83
CA PHE A 39 -9.13 12.52 -13.38
C PHE A 39 -9.30 12.54 -11.86
N LEU A 40 -9.88 11.49 -11.29
CA LEU A 40 -10.07 11.38 -9.85
C LEU A 40 -8.76 11.20 -9.07
N ALA A 41 -7.79 10.44 -9.60
CA ALA A 41 -6.48 10.29 -8.97
C ALA A 41 -5.77 11.66 -8.82
N ARG A 42 -5.94 12.56 -9.79
CA ARG A 42 -5.44 13.94 -9.68
C ARG A 42 -6.12 14.73 -8.56
N MET A 43 -7.39 14.46 -8.29
CA MET A 43 -8.14 15.13 -7.20
C MET A 43 -7.72 14.63 -5.81
N VAL A 44 -7.28 13.40 -5.69
CA VAL A 44 -6.80 12.80 -4.41
C VAL A 44 -5.49 13.46 -3.95
N GLY A 45 -4.65 13.93 -4.90
CA GLY A 45 -3.42 14.66 -4.59
C GLY A 45 -2.17 13.78 -4.62
N GLN A 46 -0.99 14.43 -4.71
CA GLN A 46 0.31 13.74 -4.88
C GLN A 46 0.84 13.08 -3.59
N GLY A 47 0.29 13.41 -2.43
CA GLY A 47 0.72 12.84 -1.14
C GLY A 47 0.48 11.34 -1.02
N ALA A 48 -0.53 10.82 -1.71
CA ALA A 48 -0.88 9.39 -1.68
C ALA A 48 0.06 8.50 -2.52
N ILE A 49 0.88 9.04 -3.41
CA ILE A 49 1.69 8.23 -4.35
C ILE A 49 3.09 7.95 -3.81
N GLY A 50 3.61 8.78 -2.91
CA GLY A 50 4.98 8.67 -2.40
C GLY A 50 5.16 7.71 -1.23
N GLN A 51 4.14 7.54 -0.40
CA GLN A 51 4.17 6.68 0.80
C GLN A 51 2.76 6.11 1.02
N ILE A 52 2.52 4.93 0.45
CA ILE A 52 1.22 4.25 0.58
C ILE A 52 1.13 3.63 1.97
N GLY A 53 0.33 4.21 2.85
CA GLY A 53 -0.05 3.61 4.12
C GLY A 53 -1.16 2.55 3.95
N PRO A 54 -1.51 1.82 5.04
CA PRO A 54 -2.58 0.82 4.99
C PRO A 54 -3.92 1.39 4.52
N PHE A 55 -4.21 2.63 4.86
CA PHE A 55 -5.46 3.30 4.50
C PHE A 55 -5.53 3.63 3.00
N GLU A 56 -4.43 4.13 2.43
CA GLU A 56 -4.31 4.39 0.99
C GLU A 56 -4.32 3.09 0.20
N PHE A 57 -3.73 2.02 0.72
CA PHE A 57 -3.75 0.71 0.09
C PHE A 57 -5.19 0.19 -0.08
N VAL A 58 -6.01 0.25 0.96
CA VAL A 58 -7.43 -0.14 0.90
C VAL A 58 -8.18 0.70 -0.14
N LEU A 59 -7.90 2.01 -0.20
CA LEU A 59 -8.48 2.90 -1.20
C LEU A 59 -8.13 2.47 -2.63
N VAL A 60 -6.85 2.18 -2.90
CA VAL A 60 -6.39 1.76 -4.23
C VAL A 60 -7.07 0.45 -4.65
N VAL A 61 -7.17 -0.52 -3.75
CA VAL A 61 -7.85 -1.80 -4.00
C VAL A 61 -9.34 -1.57 -4.29
N ALA A 62 -10.03 -0.74 -3.48
CA ALA A 62 -11.44 -0.43 -3.68
C ALA A 62 -11.72 0.26 -5.02
N ILE A 63 -10.89 1.25 -5.39
CA ILE A 63 -11.01 1.94 -6.68
C ILE A 63 -10.73 0.98 -7.85
N GLY A 64 -9.70 0.15 -7.74
CA GLY A 64 -9.33 -0.81 -8.78
C GLY A 64 -10.44 -1.82 -9.05
N SER A 65 -11.05 -2.37 -8.01
CA SER A 65 -12.19 -3.28 -8.12
C SER A 65 -13.41 -2.58 -8.74
N ALA A 66 -13.81 -1.43 -8.21
CA ALA A 66 -14.97 -0.68 -8.71
C ALA A 66 -14.81 -0.16 -10.15
N ALA A 67 -13.57 0.06 -10.60
CA ALA A 67 -13.29 0.44 -11.98
C ALA A 67 -13.30 -0.78 -12.93
N GLY A 68 -12.88 -1.94 -12.46
CA GLY A 68 -12.78 -3.16 -13.26
C GLY A 68 -14.13 -3.72 -13.71
N ASP A 69 -15.09 -3.80 -12.81
CA ASP A 69 -16.39 -4.41 -13.08
C ASP A 69 -17.11 -3.79 -14.29
N PRO A 70 -17.28 -2.45 -14.41
CA PRO A 70 -17.95 -1.87 -15.56
C PRO A 70 -17.15 -1.95 -16.86
N MET A 71 -15.86 -2.29 -16.82
CA MET A 71 -15.04 -2.52 -18.01
C MET A 71 -15.34 -3.87 -18.65
N PHE A 72 -15.58 -4.92 -17.84
CA PHE A 72 -15.73 -6.29 -18.29
C PHE A 72 -17.17 -6.76 -18.38
N TYR A 73 -18.02 -6.34 -17.42
CA TYR A 73 -19.37 -6.87 -17.29
C TYR A 73 -20.39 -5.93 -17.94
N PRO A 74 -21.06 -6.36 -19.03
CA PRO A 74 -22.08 -5.54 -19.70
C PRO A 74 -23.27 -5.18 -18.79
N GLU A 75 -23.58 -6.03 -17.81
CA GLU A 75 -24.63 -5.84 -16.81
C GLU A 75 -24.35 -4.65 -15.88
N VAL A 76 -23.05 -4.34 -15.68
CA VAL A 76 -22.63 -3.21 -14.83
C VAL A 76 -22.54 -1.95 -15.70
N GLY A 77 -23.43 -1.00 -15.45
CA GLY A 77 -23.42 0.28 -16.16
C GLY A 77 -22.22 1.16 -15.78
N LEU A 78 -21.66 1.89 -16.74
CA LEU A 78 -20.58 2.86 -16.51
C LEU A 78 -20.92 3.89 -15.43
N LEU A 79 -22.17 4.38 -15.40
CA LEU A 79 -22.62 5.34 -14.38
C LEU A 79 -22.59 4.76 -12.97
N GLN A 80 -22.84 3.46 -12.82
CA GLN A 80 -22.74 2.78 -11.53
C GLN A 80 -21.29 2.75 -11.04
N GLY A 81 -20.33 2.36 -11.90
CA GLY A 81 -18.91 2.39 -11.56
C GLY A 81 -18.41 3.80 -11.22
N ILE A 82 -18.77 4.79 -12.03
CA ILE A 82 -18.47 6.20 -11.80
C ILE A 82 -19.00 6.65 -10.43
N LEU A 83 -20.25 6.32 -10.10
CA LEU A 83 -20.87 6.66 -8.83
C LEU A 83 -20.13 6.03 -7.66
N VAL A 84 -19.84 4.72 -7.72
CA VAL A 84 -19.14 4.00 -6.65
C VAL A 84 -17.77 4.62 -6.39
N ILE A 85 -16.97 4.83 -7.43
CA ILE A 85 -15.62 5.41 -7.28
C ILE A 85 -15.71 6.84 -6.72
N THR A 86 -16.68 7.64 -7.19
CA THR A 86 -16.90 9.00 -6.66
C THR A 86 -17.19 8.97 -5.17
N VAL A 87 -18.12 8.10 -4.74
CA VAL A 87 -18.49 7.96 -3.33
C VAL A 87 -17.30 7.52 -2.50
N VAL A 88 -16.51 6.53 -2.96
CA VAL A 88 -15.30 6.07 -2.27
C VAL A 88 -14.32 7.22 -2.05
N ILE A 89 -14.07 8.03 -3.09
CA ILE A 89 -13.15 9.16 -2.98
C ILE A 89 -13.70 10.26 -2.06
N VAL A 90 -15.00 10.55 -2.12
CA VAL A 90 -15.63 11.53 -1.22
C VAL A 90 -15.51 11.06 0.24
N LEU A 91 -15.78 9.79 0.52
CA LEU A 91 -15.64 9.22 1.84
C LEU A 91 -14.17 9.26 2.32
N HIS A 92 -13.22 8.91 1.45
CA HIS A 92 -11.80 9.01 1.77
C HIS A 92 -11.39 10.44 2.15
N ARG A 93 -11.79 11.45 1.35
CA ARG A 93 -11.50 12.85 1.67
C ARG A 93 -12.20 13.33 2.95
N ALA A 94 -13.44 12.90 3.16
CA ALA A 94 -14.16 13.23 4.39
C ALA A 94 -13.48 12.64 5.62
N THR A 95 -13.04 11.38 5.52
CA THR A 95 -12.28 10.71 6.58
C THR A 95 -10.97 11.45 6.85
N GLY A 96 -10.15 11.74 5.84
CA GLY A 96 -8.92 12.52 6.01
C GLY A 96 -9.15 13.90 6.65
N PHE A 97 -10.22 14.60 6.27
CA PHE A 97 -10.59 15.86 6.89
C PHE A 97 -10.95 15.74 8.38
N VAL A 98 -11.65 14.65 8.76
CA VAL A 98 -11.98 14.36 10.17
C VAL A 98 -10.73 14.01 10.95
N LEU A 99 -9.84 13.17 10.38
CA LEU A 99 -8.59 12.75 11.03
C LEU A 99 -7.67 13.93 11.30
N GLN A 100 -7.46 14.83 10.33
CA GLN A 100 -6.64 16.03 10.51
C GLN A 100 -7.11 16.94 11.66
N ARG A 101 -8.40 16.90 12.00
CA ARG A 101 -8.96 17.65 13.13
C ARG A 101 -8.84 16.94 14.48
N ASN A 102 -8.60 15.63 14.48
CA ASN A 102 -8.58 14.83 15.70
C ASN A 102 -7.38 13.89 15.72
N LYS A 103 -6.24 14.38 16.26
CA LYS A 103 -4.99 13.62 16.36
C LYS A 103 -5.12 12.27 17.10
N ALA A 104 -6.03 12.16 18.07
CA ALA A 104 -6.25 10.92 18.78
C ALA A 104 -6.93 9.86 17.88
N LEU A 105 -7.82 10.30 17.00
CA LEU A 105 -8.47 9.43 16.01
C LEU A 105 -7.50 9.05 14.89
N GLU A 106 -6.70 9.99 14.41
CA GLU A 106 -5.62 9.77 13.43
C GLU A 106 -4.67 8.66 13.92
N THR A 107 -4.10 8.80 15.12
CA THR A 107 -3.20 7.78 15.70
C THR A 107 -3.87 6.43 15.88
N ARG A 108 -5.18 6.37 16.13
CA ARG A 108 -5.92 5.10 16.25
C ARG A 108 -6.14 4.39 14.92
N ILE A 109 -6.37 5.14 13.84
CA ILE A 109 -6.73 4.59 12.53
C ILE A 109 -5.48 4.36 11.67
N GLU A 110 -4.61 5.34 11.60
CA GLU A 110 -3.40 5.28 10.77
C GLU A 110 -2.19 4.74 11.52
N GLY A 111 -2.25 4.70 12.84
CA GLY A 111 -1.10 4.42 13.70
C GLY A 111 -0.22 5.65 13.87
N GLY A 112 0.92 5.46 14.52
CA GLY A 112 1.94 6.48 14.68
C GLY A 112 3.33 5.89 14.54
N PRO A 113 4.37 6.71 14.35
CA PRO A 113 5.74 6.22 14.29
C PRO A 113 6.11 5.55 15.62
N LEU A 114 6.62 4.32 15.53
CA LEU A 114 7.05 3.52 16.68
C LEU A 114 8.57 3.65 16.85
N CYS A 115 9.03 4.27 17.95
CA CYS A 115 10.45 4.28 18.26
C CYS A 115 10.91 2.85 18.57
N VAL A 116 11.82 2.31 17.75
CA VAL A 116 12.29 0.91 17.81
C VAL A 116 13.75 0.80 18.23
N ILE A 117 14.54 1.86 18.04
CA ILE A 117 15.93 1.97 18.52
C ILE A 117 16.08 3.32 19.20
N GLU A 118 16.66 3.31 20.39
CA GLU A 118 17.03 4.49 21.15
C GLU A 118 18.43 4.32 21.72
N GLN A 119 19.30 5.34 21.55
CA GLN A 119 20.66 5.34 22.06
C GLN A 119 21.50 4.12 21.63
N GLY A 120 21.24 3.55 20.43
CA GLY A 120 21.94 2.36 19.93
C GLY A 120 21.50 1.05 20.59
N ALA A 121 20.36 1.04 21.26
CA ALA A 121 19.73 -0.16 21.82
C ALA A 121 18.38 -0.41 21.17
N VAL A 122 18.08 -1.66 20.85
CA VAL A 122 16.76 -2.07 20.37
C VAL A 122 15.79 -2.08 21.53
N LEU A 123 14.61 -1.50 21.34
CA LEU A 123 13.52 -1.49 22.31
C LEU A 123 12.66 -2.76 22.14
N GLU A 124 13.17 -3.90 22.64
CA GLU A 124 12.54 -5.22 22.45
C GLU A 124 11.08 -5.27 22.90
N HIS A 125 10.74 -4.54 23.98
CA HIS A 125 9.36 -4.47 24.48
C HIS A 125 8.36 -3.82 23.50
N LYS A 126 8.85 -3.13 22.49
CA LYS A 126 8.05 -2.53 21.40
C LYS A 126 7.99 -3.40 20.14
N LEU A 127 8.84 -4.42 20.07
CA LEU A 127 8.82 -5.41 19.00
C LEU A 127 7.84 -6.54 19.35
N GLY A 128 7.32 -7.24 18.35
CA GLY A 128 6.51 -8.44 18.53
C GLY A 128 5.03 -8.21 18.85
N SER A 129 4.56 -6.97 18.99
CA SER A 129 3.12 -6.67 19.17
C SER A 129 2.33 -6.65 17.85
N GLY A 130 2.72 -7.49 16.88
CA GLY A 130 2.05 -7.67 15.60
C GLY A 130 2.49 -6.74 14.47
N SER A 131 3.35 -5.75 14.75
CA SER A 131 3.73 -4.75 13.74
C SER A 131 5.15 -4.89 13.20
N LEU A 132 6.12 -5.39 13.97
CA LEU A 132 7.52 -5.53 13.54
C LEU A 132 8.25 -6.58 14.38
N THR A 133 8.86 -7.56 13.74
CA THR A 133 9.77 -8.52 14.38
C THR A 133 11.21 -7.98 14.39
N GLU A 134 12.06 -8.50 15.28
CA GLU A 134 13.48 -8.14 15.32
C GLU A 134 14.19 -8.47 13.99
N ARG A 135 13.85 -9.59 13.39
CA ARG A 135 14.38 -10.02 12.08
C ARG A 135 14.02 -9.02 10.96
N GLU A 136 12.81 -8.53 10.94
CA GLU A 136 12.36 -7.51 9.99
C GLU A 136 13.06 -6.19 10.25
N LEU A 137 13.18 -5.77 11.52
CA LEU A 137 13.94 -4.57 11.89
C LEU A 137 15.36 -4.62 11.34
N PHE A 138 16.08 -5.73 11.53
CA PHE A 138 17.45 -5.87 11.01
C PHE A 138 17.50 -5.89 9.49
N THR A 139 16.48 -6.45 8.83
CA THR A 139 16.37 -6.39 7.37
C THR A 139 16.22 -4.95 6.88
N LEU A 140 15.34 -4.19 7.48
CA LEU A 140 15.13 -2.78 7.16
C LEU A 140 16.38 -1.92 7.44
N LEU A 141 17.07 -2.16 8.54
CA LEU A 141 18.34 -1.48 8.87
C LEU A 141 19.39 -1.72 7.79
N ARG A 142 19.53 -2.97 7.28
CA ARG A 142 20.46 -3.29 6.19
C ARG A 142 20.08 -2.60 4.88
N GLN A 143 18.79 -2.50 4.57
CA GLN A 143 18.31 -1.78 3.39
C GLN A 143 18.71 -0.30 3.44
N GLU A 144 18.73 0.28 4.62
CA GLU A 144 19.17 1.66 4.87
C GLU A 144 20.70 1.78 5.07
N GLY A 145 21.45 0.68 4.85
CA GLY A 145 22.92 0.67 4.92
C GLY A 145 23.50 0.79 6.32
N VAL A 146 22.75 0.44 7.36
CA VAL A 146 23.22 0.34 8.75
C VAL A 146 23.83 -1.03 8.96
N ARG A 147 25.11 -1.08 9.34
CA ARG A 147 25.84 -2.33 9.59
C ARG A 147 25.87 -2.73 11.06
N ASP A 148 25.81 -1.76 11.94
CA ASP A 148 25.83 -1.95 13.39
C ASP A 148 24.80 -1.03 14.06
N ILE A 149 24.05 -1.55 15.03
CA ILE A 149 23.02 -0.79 15.77
C ILE A 149 23.63 0.41 16.49
N GLY A 150 24.89 0.31 16.91
CA GLY A 150 25.63 1.40 17.56
C GLY A 150 25.87 2.62 16.68
N GLU A 151 25.63 2.53 15.35
CA GLU A 151 25.63 3.68 14.43
C GLU A 151 24.35 4.53 14.55
N VAL A 152 23.30 3.96 15.14
CA VAL A 152 21.97 4.59 15.20
C VAL A 152 21.82 5.33 16.53
N GLU A 153 21.41 6.58 16.48
CA GLU A 153 21.03 7.36 17.65
C GLU A 153 19.58 7.04 18.02
N VAL A 154 18.68 7.19 17.06
CA VAL A 154 17.26 6.85 17.19
C VAL A 154 16.73 6.36 15.86
N ALA A 155 15.82 5.38 15.87
CA ALA A 155 15.10 4.93 14.71
C ALA A 155 13.62 4.74 15.03
N PHE A 156 12.79 5.17 14.05
CA PHE A 156 11.34 5.02 14.11
C PHE A 156 10.88 4.10 12.99
N PHE A 157 10.00 3.17 13.32
CA PHE A 157 9.23 2.40 12.35
C PHE A 157 7.99 3.20 12.00
N GLU A 158 7.90 3.62 10.75
CA GLU A 158 6.84 4.48 10.24
C GLU A 158 5.59 3.68 9.85
N THR A 159 4.45 4.34 9.76
CA THR A 159 3.16 3.73 9.40
C THR A 159 3.15 3.12 7.99
N ASN A 160 4.06 3.55 7.11
CA ASN A 160 4.24 3.01 5.76
C ASN A 160 5.21 1.80 5.68
N GLY A 161 5.63 1.26 6.85
CA GLY A 161 6.53 0.10 6.92
C GLY A 161 8.00 0.40 6.68
N ARG A 162 8.42 1.66 6.62
CA ARG A 162 9.83 2.07 6.46
C ARG A 162 10.47 2.45 7.79
N LEU A 163 11.81 2.59 7.80
CA LEU A 163 12.53 3.15 8.94
C LEU A 163 12.98 4.58 8.66
N SER A 164 12.71 5.45 9.63
CA SER A 164 13.37 6.76 9.73
C SER A 164 14.54 6.62 10.69
N ILE A 165 15.78 6.80 10.20
CA ILE A 165 17.01 6.54 10.95
C ILE A 165 17.80 7.83 11.14
N PHE A 166 18.04 8.18 12.38
CA PHE A 166 18.93 9.26 12.77
C PHE A 166 20.25 8.65 13.25
N ARG A 167 21.32 8.90 12.48
CA ARG A 167 22.64 8.29 12.73
C ARG A 167 23.46 9.12 13.68
N ARG A 168 24.24 8.44 14.51
CA ARG A 168 25.26 9.09 15.34
C ARG A 168 26.37 9.70 14.48
N PRO A 169 26.93 10.83 14.89
CA PRO A 169 28.16 11.34 14.29
C PRO A 169 29.26 10.29 14.31
N PRO A 170 30.14 10.21 13.28
CA PRO A 170 31.17 9.16 13.18
C PRO A 170 32.04 9.00 14.42
N ALA A 171 32.41 10.11 15.09
CA ALA A 171 33.20 10.11 16.30
C ALA A 171 32.51 9.49 17.55
N LYS A 172 31.18 9.31 17.50
CA LYS A 172 30.37 8.75 18.62
C LYS A 172 29.82 7.36 18.29
N ARG A 173 30.14 6.80 17.12
CA ARG A 173 29.69 5.45 16.75
C ARG A 173 30.41 4.41 17.62
N ARG A 174 29.66 3.41 18.05
CA ARG A 174 30.13 2.27 18.83
C ARG A 174 29.77 0.99 18.12
N LYS A 175 30.56 -0.05 18.26
CA LYS A 175 30.15 -1.40 17.89
C LYS A 175 29.30 -1.96 19.04
N VAL A 176 28.06 -2.28 18.76
CA VAL A 176 27.09 -2.82 19.72
C VAL A 176 26.61 -4.19 19.29
N ARG A 177 25.93 -4.25 18.14
CA ARG A 177 25.41 -5.48 17.58
C ARG A 177 25.31 -5.32 16.07
N THR A 178 25.89 -6.27 15.36
CA THR A 178 25.83 -6.24 13.88
C THR A 178 24.44 -6.59 13.37
N THR A 179 24.06 -5.97 12.26
CA THR A 179 22.82 -6.27 11.53
C THR A 179 23.02 -7.34 10.47
N MET A 180 24.31 -7.76 10.22
CA MET A 180 24.65 -8.71 9.17
C MET A 180 24.31 -10.15 9.60
N PRO A 181 23.66 -10.95 8.72
CA PRO A 181 23.40 -12.35 9.01
C PRO A 181 24.73 -13.15 9.05
N GLY A 182 24.82 -14.11 9.97
CA GLY A 182 25.95 -15.04 10.05
C GLY A 182 27.20 -14.56 10.82
N SER A 183 27.13 -13.41 11.51
CA SER A 183 28.25 -12.89 12.30
C SER A 183 28.13 -13.16 13.81
N GLU A 184 27.18 -13.98 14.23
CA GLU A 184 27.00 -14.39 15.64
C GLU A 184 27.68 -15.75 15.97
N GLU A 185 28.44 -16.34 15.03
CA GLU A 185 29.08 -17.66 15.16
C GLU A 185 30.63 -17.57 15.24
N GLU A 186 31.22 -16.49 15.78
CA GLU A 186 32.64 -16.48 16.16
C GLU A 186 32.87 -16.05 17.59
#